data_b0fa3bdccf1750408be1d16356adf7fd
#
_entry.id   b0fa3bdccf1750408be1d16356adf7fd
#
_cell.length_a   1.000
_cell.length_b   1.000
_cell.length_c   1.000
_cell.angle_alpha   90.00
_cell.angle_beta   90.00
_cell.angle_gamma   90.00
#
_symmetry.space_group_name_H-M   'P 1'
#
loop_
_entity.id
_entity.type
_entity.pdbx_description
1 polymer ?
#
loop_
_entity_poly.entity_id
_entity_poly.type
_entity_poly.pdbx_seq_one_letter_code
_entity_poly.pdbx_strand_id
1 'polypeptide(L)'
;GSHRREIMYNDYVIIGPRWDPANIRSSESVQQAFKSINRNSATFISRGDDSGTHKMEVKLWDLSNFNPEDFGDWYKSVGSGMGASLNISASIGAYILSDRASWLNFKNKSDLEILFSDDKLLLNQYSFIPINPIRHDHVESKLAEELENWLTSDTAKSLINGYEIGGQALFKFNAKQE
;
A
#
# COMPACT_ATOMS: atom_id res chain seq x y z
N GLY A 1 -9.25 -3.63 -20.20
CA GLY A 1 -9.83 -4.90 -19.81
C GLY A 1 -11.28 -5.03 -20.22
N SER A 2 -11.81 -6.25 -20.17
CA SER A 2 -13.25 -6.52 -20.47
C SER A 2 -14.12 -6.13 -19.27
N HIS A 3 -13.67 -6.48 -18.07
CA HIS A 3 -14.32 -6.16 -16.80
C HIS A 3 -13.25 -6.10 -15.69
N ARG A 4 -13.68 -5.80 -14.47
CA ARG A 4 -12.85 -5.82 -13.27
C ARG A 4 -13.53 -6.65 -12.19
N ARG A 5 -12.82 -7.65 -11.67
CA ARG A 5 -13.26 -8.50 -10.56
C ARG A 5 -12.36 -8.27 -9.35
N GLU A 6 -12.92 -7.86 -8.22
CA GLU A 6 -12.21 -7.80 -6.96
C GLU A 6 -11.91 -9.22 -6.48
N ILE A 7 -10.68 -9.45 -5.99
CA ILE A 7 -10.22 -10.77 -5.54
C ILE A 7 -9.89 -10.75 -4.05
N MET A 8 -9.04 -9.83 -3.65
CA MET A 8 -8.55 -9.72 -2.28
C MET A 8 -8.08 -8.30 -2.02
N TYR A 9 -7.88 -7.97 -0.76
CA TYR A 9 -7.22 -6.72 -0.36
C TYR A 9 -6.23 -6.97 0.77
N ASN A 10 -5.25 -6.10 0.87
CA ASN A 10 -4.44 -5.84 2.05
C ASN A 10 -4.51 -4.36 2.40
N ASP A 11 -3.62 -3.87 3.26
CA ASP A 11 -3.59 -2.47 3.64
C ASP A 11 -2.21 -1.84 3.45
N TYR A 12 -2.24 -0.52 3.34
CA TYR A 12 -1.07 0.31 3.55
C TYR A 12 -0.95 0.66 5.03
N VAL A 13 0.28 0.96 5.44
CA VAL A 13 0.60 1.38 6.80
C VAL A 13 1.54 2.60 6.75
N ILE A 14 1.42 3.51 7.70
CA ILE A 14 2.39 4.59 7.88
C ILE A 14 3.41 4.11 8.90
N ILE A 15 4.65 4.05 8.47
CA ILE A 15 5.80 3.65 9.25
C ILE A 15 6.58 4.91 9.60
N GLY A 16 7.20 4.93 10.75
CA GLY A 16 8.04 6.03 11.18
C GLY A 16 8.86 5.68 12.42
N PRO A 17 9.69 6.61 12.90
CA PRO A 17 10.52 6.38 14.07
C PRO A 17 9.66 6.22 15.33
N ARG A 18 10.07 5.29 16.23
CA ARG A 18 9.31 4.93 17.45
C ARG A 18 8.99 6.12 18.34
N TRP A 19 9.81 7.18 18.32
CA TRP A 19 9.60 8.41 19.12
C TRP A 19 8.57 9.36 18.52
N ASP A 20 8.08 9.06 17.32
CA ASP A 20 6.94 9.69 16.64
C ASP A 20 6.89 11.22 16.76
N PRO A 21 7.85 11.96 16.17
CA PRO A 21 7.96 13.42 16.37
C PRO A 21 6.75 14.20 15.84
N ALA A 22 5.99 13.64 14.90
CA ALA A 22 4.75 14.24 14.41
C ALA A 22 3.51 13.79 15.20
N ASN A 23 3.66 12.89 16.19
CA ASN A 23 2.59 12.36 17.03
C ASN A 23 1.41 11.77 16.23
N ILE A 24 1.72 11.00 15.18
CA ILE A 24 0.68 10.42 14.33
C ILE A 24 -0.04 9.24 14.97
N ARG A 25 0.52 8.59 16.00
CA ARG A 25 -0.17 7.52 16.75
C ARG A 25 -1.48 7.98 17.37
N SER A 26 -1.60 9.26 17.70
CA SER A 26 -2.82 9.84 18.26
C SER A 26 -3.86 10.25 17.21
N SER A 27 -3.57 10.06 15.93
CA SER A 27 -4.47 10.45 14.85
C SER A 27 -5.69 9.52 14.76
N GLU A 28 -6.86 10.09 14.54
CA GLU A 28 -8.12 9.35 14.38
C GLU A 28 -8.38 8.96 12.91
N SER A 29 -7.61 9.52 11.98
CA SER A 29 -7.69 9.22 10.54
C SER A 29 -6.35 9.38 9.86
N VAL A 30 -6.19 8.75 8.70
CA VAL A 30 -4.98 8.87 7.88
C VAL A 30 -4.74 10.32 7.44
N GLN A 31 -5.82 11.09 7.16
CA GLN A 31 -5.69 12.51 6.83
C GLN A 31 -5.13 13.32 8.01
N GLN A 32 -5.53 13.01 9.24
CA GLN A 32 -4.96 13.67 10.43
C GLN A 32 -3.48 13.31 10.58
N ALA A 33 -3.09 12.05 10.35
CA ALA A 33 -1.69 11.62 10.38
C ALA A 33 -0.85 12.41 9.36
N PHE A 34 -1.31 12.49 8.10
CA PHE A 34 -0.65 13.27 7.05
C PHE A 34 -0.57 14.76 7.37
N LYS A 35 -1.66 15.36 7.89
CA LYS A 35 -1.67 16.76 8.37
C LYS A 35 -0.66 16.99 9.49
N SER A 36 -0.51 16.03 10.40
CA SER A 36 0.43 16.14 11.49
C SER A 36 1.88 16.06 11.00
N ILE A 37 2.20 15.15 10.06
CA ILE A 37 3.51 15.08 9.41
C ILE A 37 3.84 16.42 8.72
N ASN A 38 2.93 16.94 7.90
CA ASN A 38 3.13 18.23 7.21
C ASN A 38 3.33 19.39 8.19
N ARG A 39 2.45 19.53 9.19
CA ARG A 39 2.50 20.63 10.17
C ARG A 39 3.82 20.67 10.94
N ASN A 40 4.40 19.51 11.22
CA ASN A 40 5.67 19.40 11.93
C ASN A 40 6.88 19.38 10.97
N SER A 41 6.66 19.46 9.65
CA SER A 41 7.71 19.29 8.63
C SER A 41 8.57 18.05 8.93
N ALA A 42 7.92 16.98 9.40
CA ALA A 42 8.61 15.76 9.81
C ALA A 42 9.09 15.00 8.58
N THR A 43 10.35 14.57 8.59
CA THR A 43 10.97 13.94 7.42
C THR A 43 10.15 12.78 6.91
N PHE A 44 9.77 12.85 5.63
CA PHE A 44 8.97 11.84 4.94
C PHE A 44 9.68 11.38 3.67
N ILE A 45 9.74 10.07 3.47
CA ILE A 45 10.29 9.44 2.26
C ILE A 45 9.14 9.04 1.35
N SER A 46 9.10 9.63 0.17
CA SER A 46 8.26 9.19 -0.94
C SER A 46 9.04 8.26 -1.86
N ARG A 47 8.40 7.22 -2.35
CA ARG A 47 9.00 6.37 -3.38
C ARG A 47 9.32 7.14 -4.66
N GLY A 48 8.45 8.05 -5.09
CA GLY A 48 8.65 8.88 -6.28
C GLY A 48 8.86 8.11 -7.59
N ASP A 49 8.35 6.86 -7.69
CA ASP A 49 8.61 5.91 -8.78
C ASP A 49 7.37 5.57 -9.62
N ASP A 50 6.31 6.35 -9.49
CA ASP A 50 5.00 6.16 -10.16
C ASP A 50 4.33 4.79 -9.89
N SER A 51 4.77 4.07 -8.86
CA SER A 51 4.15 2.82 -8.41
C SER A 51 2.77 3.01 -7.78
N GLY A 52 2.05 1.91 -7.54
CA GLY A 52 0.77 1.93 -6.82
C GLY A 52 0.87 2.54 -5.42
N THR A 53 1.97 2.28 -4.69
CA THR A 53 2.22 2.89 -3.37
C THR A 53 2.45 4.39 -3.48
N HIS A 54 3.25 4.84 -4.46
CA HIS A 54 3.47 6.27 -4.70
C HIS A 54 2.17 6.99 -5.07
N LYS A 55 1.37 6.41 -5.97
CA LYS A 55 0.06 6.97 -6.34
C LYS A 55 -0.90 7.05 -5.15
N MET A 56 -0.89 6.05 -4.27
CA MET A 56 -1.68 6.08 -3.05
C MET A 56 -1.19 7.17 -2.09
N GLU A 57 0.11 7.32 -1.91
CA GLU A 57 0.71 8.36 -1.08
C GLU A 57 0.28 9.77 -1.56
N VAL A 58 0.47 10.07 -2.85
CA VAL A 58 0.06 11.36 -3.45
C VAL A 58 -1.44 11.61 -3.27
N LYS A 59 -2.27 10.58 -3.48
CA LYS A 59 -3.71 10.66 -3.22
C LYS A 59 -4.03 10.99 -1.75
N LEU A 60 -3.30 10.42 -0.79
CA LEU A 60 -3.51 10.70 0.63
C LEU A 60 -3.10 12.13 1.00
N TRP A 61 -2.04 12.66 0.39
CA TRP A 61 -1.67 14.07 0.51
C TRP A 61 -2.76 14.99 -0.04
N ASP A 62 -3.28 14.71 -1.23
CA ASP A 62 -4.38 15.46 -1.85
C ASP A 62 -5.65 15.44 -0.99
N LEU A 63 -6.07 14.27 -0.50
CA LEU A 63 -7.19 14.11 0.42
C LEU A 63 -6.99 14.84 1.76
N SER A 64 -5.76 15.16 2.11
CA SER A 64 -5.38 15.96 3.28
C SER A 64 -5.28 17.45 2.96
N ASN A 65 -5.57 17.86 1.72
CA ASN A 65 -5.49 19.20 1.16
C ASN A 65 -4.04 19.73 1.06
N PHE A 66 -3.11 18.87 0.68
CA PHE A 66 -1.71 19.23 0.41
C PHE A 66 -1.27 18.73 -0.96
N ASN A 67 -0.43 19.53 -1.62
CA ASN A 67 0.26 19.13 -2.85
C ASN A 67 1.74 18.87 -2.54
N PRO A 68 2.28 17.68 -2.80
CA PRO A 68 3.70 17.38 -2.59
C PRO A 68 4.68 18.30 -3.33
N GLU A 69 4.26 18.95 -4.42
CA GLU A 69 5.09 19.91 -5.16
C GLU A 69 5.39 21.18 -4.36
N ASP A 70 4.57 21.48 -3.35
CA ASP A 70 4.71 22.66 -2.48
C ASP A 70 5.55 22.36 -1.22
N PHE A 71 6.04 21.11 -1.05
CA PHE A 71 6.75 20.70 0.15
C PHE A 71 8.22 21.13 0.13
N GLY A 72 8.76 21.38 1.32
CA GLY A 72 10.19 21.68 1.51
C GLY A 72 11.07 20.42 1.62
N ASP A 73 12.30 20.63 2.09
CA ASP A 73 13.35 19.61 2.19
C ASP A 73 13.01 18.40 3.09
N TRP A 74 11.97 18.50 3.92
CA TRP A 74 11.50 17.40 4.77
C TRP A 74 10.84 16.28 3.97
N TYR A 75 10.30 16.57 2.78
CA TYR A 75 9.72 15.58 1.86
C TYR A 75 10.77 15.18 0.80
N LYS A 76 11.12 13.91 0.79
CA LYS A 76 12.20 13.40 -0.06
C LYS A 76 11.69 12.32 -1.01
N SER A 77 11.56 12.70 -2.27
CA SER A 77 11.28 11.74 -3.35
C SER A 77 12.55 11.03 -3.77
N VAL A 78 12.62 9.70 -3.60
CA VAL A 78 13.86 8.93 -3.79
C VAL A 78 13.94 8.17 -5.11
N GLY A 79 12.85 8.11 -5.88
CA GLY A 79 12.82 7.43 -7.19
C GLY A 79 13.14 5.93 -7.11
N SER A 80 12.78 5.26 -6.01
CA SER A 80 13.24 3.89 -5.72
C SER A 80 12.12 2.95 -5.30
N GLY A 81 12.34 1.63 -5.49
CA GLY A 81 11.42 0.60 -5.03
C GLY A 81 11.30 0.53 -3.49
N MET A 82 10.25 -0.15 -2.99
CA MET A 82 9.87 -0.14 -1.58
C MET A 82 11.01 -0.53 -0.62
N GLY A 83 11.80 -1.57 -0.95
CA GLY A 83 12.90 -2.02 -0.10
C GLY A 83 14.01 -0.97 0.07
N ALA A 84 14.39 -0.27 -1.01
CA ALA A 84 15.37 0.81 -0.96
C ALA A 84 14.83 2.01 -0.18
N SER A 85 13.56 2.40 -0.41
CA SER A 85 12.90 3.49 0.30
C SER A 85 12.78 3.22 1.81
N LEU A 86 12.46 1.98 2.21
CA LEU A 86 12.46 1.56 3.62
C LEU A 86 13.85 1.62 4.24
N ASN A 87 14.92 1.22 3.52
CA ASN A 87 16.29 1.35 4.02
C ASN A 87 16.69 2.81 4.25
N ILE A 88 16.33 3.71 3.33
CA ILE A 88 16.57 5.15 3.50
C ILE A 88 15.82 5.66 4.72
N SER A 89 14.51 5.35 4.84
CA SER A 89 13.71 5.75 6.00
C SER A 89 14.30 5.24 7.32
N ALA A 90 14.75 3.98 7.36
CA ALA A 90 15.37 3.40 8.55
C ALA A 90 16.70 4.10 8.92
N SER A 91 17.48 4.52 7.92
CA SER A 91 18.78 5.17 8.15
C SER A 91 18.68 6.59 8.72
N ILE A 92 17.58 7.31 8.42
CA ILE A 92 17.42 8.71 8.83
C ILE A 92 16.23 8.94 9.77
N GLY A 93 15.52 7.86 10.18
CA GLY A 93 14.37 7.97 11.07
C GLY A 93 13.19 8.74 10.47
N ALA A 94 12.85 8.46 9.20
CA ALA A 94 11.81 9.16 8.47
C ALA A 94 10.49 8.39 8.43
N TYR A 95 9.38 9.12 8.22
CA TYR A 95 8.08 8.53 7.89
C TYR A 95 8.05 8.02 6.46
N ILE A 96 7.25 6.99 6.21
CA ILE A 96 7.04 6.42 4.89
C ILE A 96 5.70 5.67 4.81
N LEU A 97 5.03 5.71 3.67
CA LEU A 97 3.92 4.82 3.36
C LEU A 97 4.44 3.51 2.76
N SER A 98 3.99 2.37 3.28
CA SER A 98 4.32 1.05 2.73
C SER A 98 3.10 0.16 2.73
N ASP A 99 3.02 -0.83 1.83
CA ASP A 99 2.14 -1.95 2.05
C ASP A 99 2.64 -2.80 3.23
N ARG A 100 1.70 -3.38 3.99
CA ARG A 100 2.00 -4.16 5.20
C ARG A 100 2.90 -5.37 4.91
N ALA A 101 2.73 -6.03 3.76
CA ALA A 101 3.51 -7.22 3.42
C ALA A 101 4.99 -6.88 3.21
N SER A 102 5.29 -5.80 2.48
CA SER A 102 6.65 -5.30 2.32
C SER A 102 7.29 -4.95 3.67
N TRP A 103 6.55 -4.28 4.55
CA TRP A 103 7.03 -3.97 5.90
C TRP A 103 7.32 -5.21 6.74
N LEU A 104 6.43 -6.20 6.75
CA LEU A 104 6.62 -7.43 7.53
C LEU A 104 7.84 -8.22 7.05
N ASN A 105 8.09 -8.26 5.75
CA ASN A 105 9.27 -8.90 5.16
C ASN A 105 10.56 -8.10 5.32
N PHE A 106 10.47 -6.80 5.56
CA PHE A 106 11.63 -5.94 5.71
C PHE A 106 12.39 -6.25 7.00
N LYS A 107 13.70 -6.50 6.89
CA LYS A 107 14.54 -6.96 8.01
C LYS A 107 15.24 -5.82 8.75
N ASN A 108 15.69 -4.80 8.02
CA ASN A 108 16.49 -3.70 8.57
C ASN A 108 15.62 -2.59 9.17
N LYS A 109 14.75 -2.95 10.11
CA LYS A 109 13.73 -2.03 10.68
C LYS A 109 14.32 -0.90 11.51
N SER A 110 15.51 -1.11 12.10
CA SER A 110 16.10 -0.16 13.03
C SER A 110 15.08 0.30 14.09
N ASP A 111 14.91 1.59 14.27
CA ASP A 111 13.94 2.20 15.19
C ASP A 111 12.58 2.51 14.53
N LEU A 112 12.30 1.98 13.34
CA LEU A 112 11.01 2.16 12.69
C LEU A 112 9.96 1.19 13.20
N GLU A 113 8.72 1.68 13.29
CA GLU A 113 7.53 0.91 13.66
C GLU A 113 6.35 1.32 12.79
N ILE A 114 5.29 0.50 12.76
CA ILE A 114 3.99 0.94 12.26
C ILE A 114 3.42 1.93 13.29
N LEU A 115 3.18 3.14 12.86
CA LEU A 115 2.66 4.22 13.71
C LEU A 115 1.18 4.47 13.46
N PHE A 116 0.69 4.17 12.25
CA PHE A 116 -0.72 4.33 11.90
C PHE A 116 -1.17 3.25 10.90
N SER A 117 -2.34 2.66 11.11
CA SER A 117 -2.98 1.65 10.28
C SER A 117 -4.52 1.65 10.47
N ASP A 118 -5.18 0.68 9.86
CA ASP A 118 -6.61 0.36 10.08
C ASP A 118 -7.60 1.46 9.66
N ASP A 119 -7.22 2.31 8.69
CA ASP A 119 -8.11 3.28 8.05
C ASP A 119 -8.64 2.74 6.72
N LYS A 120 -9.91 3.02 6.41
CA LYS A 120 -10.55 2.59 5.15
C LYS A 120 -9.85 3.13 3.90
N LEU A 121 -9.23 4.31 3.97
CA LEU A 121 -8.47 4.89 2.88
C LEU A 121 -7.12 4.19 2.64
N LEU A 122 -6.66 3.38 3.58
CA LEU A 122 -5.43 2.59 3.46
C LEU A 122 -5.66 1.22 2.82
N LEU A 123 -6.89 0.87 2.44
CA LEU A 123 -7.15 -0.40 1.77
C LEU A 123 -6.51 -0.45 0.38
N ASN A 124 -5.82 -1.56 0.11
CA ASN A 124 -5.15 -1.85 -1.16
C ASN A 124 -5.85 -3.02 -1.86
N GLN A 125 -6.75 -2.69 -2.80
CA GLN A 125 -7.57 -3.66 -3.51
C GLN A 125 -6.79 -4.31 -4.65
N TYR A 126 -6.74 -5.62 -4.68
CA TYR A 126 -6.25 -6.46 -5.79
C TYR A 126 -7.44 -6.92 -6.62
N SER A 127 -7.32 -6.76 -7.92
CA SER A 127 -8.38 -7.09 -8.86
C SER A 127 -7.85 -7.85 -10.07
N PHE A 128 -8.62 -8.81 -10.55
CA PHE A 128 -8.40 -9.46 -11.84
C PHE A 128 -9.06 -8.63 -12.95
N ILE A 129 -8.33 -8.39 -14.03
CA ILE A 129 -8.80 -7.61 -15.17
C ILE A 129 -8.39 -8.34 -16.46
N PRO A 130 -9.26 -9.17 -17.07
CA PRO A 130 -8.91 -9.87 -18.29
C PRO A 130 -8.77 -8.90 -19.46
N ILE A 131 -7.82 -9.19 -20.34
CA ILE A 131 -7.62 -8.41 -21.56
C ILE A 131 -8.79 -8.68 -22.52
N ASN A 132 -9.28 -7.62 -23.18
CA ASN A 132 -10.39 -7.73 -24.10
C ASN A 132 -9.97 -8.45 -25.41
N PRO A 133 -10.51 -9.65 -25.71
CA PRO A 133 -10.11 -10.43 -26.89
C PRO A 133 -10.58 -9.80 -28.23
N ILE A 134 -11.58 -8.91 -28.18
CA ILE A 134 -12.03 -8.18 -29.39
C ILE A 134 -10.97 -7.18 -29.86
N ARG A 135 -10.18 -6.64 -28.91
CA ARG A 135 -9.10 -5.68 -29.19
C ARG A 135 -7.73 -6.34 -29.35
N HIS A 136 -7.59 -7.53 -28.85
CA HIS A 136 -6.33 -8.27 -28.77
C HIS A 136 -6.62 -9.77 -29.04
N ASP A 137 -6.57 -10.16 -30.31
CA ASP A 137 -6.96 -11.51 -30.81
C ASP A 137 -6.01 -12.63 -30.37
N HIS A 138 -4.79 -12.27 -29.96
CA HIS A 138 -3.74 -13.20 -29.51
C HIS A 138 -3.85 -13.62 -28.03
N VAL A 139 -4.85 -13.11 -27.29
CA VAL A 139 -4.97 -13.43 -25.85
C VAL A 139 -5.69 -14.76 -25.62
N GLU A 140 -5.19 -15.52 -24.65
CA GLU A 140 -5.74 -16.80 -24.21
C GLU A 140 -6.98 -16.58 -23.30
N SER A 141 -8.09 -16.13 -23.91
CA SER A 141 -9.28 -15.73 -23.16
C SER A 141 -9.91 -16.85 -22.34
N LYS A 142 -9.85 -18.11 -22.83
CA LYS A 142 -10.34 -19.29 -22.09
C LYS A 142 -9.51 -19.56 -20.85
N LEU A 143 -8.17 -19.48 -20.94
CA LEU A 143 -7.29 -19.65 -19.79
C LEU A 143 -7.47 -18.50 -18.77
N ALA A 144 -7.73 -17.29 -19.25
CA ALA A 144 -8.05 -16.16 -18.38
C ALA A 144 -9.35 -16.38 -17.61
N GLU A 145 -10.39 -16.94 -18.26
CA GLU A 145 -11.66 -17.31 -17.61
C GLU A 145 -11.47 -18.44 -16.58
N GLU A 146 -10.70 -19.48 -16.92
CA GLU A 146 -10.35 -20.55 -15.98
C GLU A 146 -9.60 -20.02 -14.75
N LEU A 147 -8.66 -19.10 -14.95
CA LEU A 147 -7.94 -18.44 -13.85
C LEU A 147 -8.89 -17.59 -12.99
N GLU A 148 -9.80 -16.83 -13.60
CA GLU A 148 -10.80 -16.04 -12.86
C GLU A 148 -11.69 -16.92 -12.00
N ASN A 149 -12.20 -18.03 -12.56
CA ASN A 149 -13.01 -19.00 -11.84
C ASN A 149 -12.26 -19.62 -10.67
N TRP A 150 -10.96 -19.94 -10.86
CA TRP A 150 -10.14 -20.42 -9.78
C TRP A 150 -9.90 -19.35 -8.71
N LEU A 151 -9.56 -18.11 -9.10
CA LEU A 151 -9.32 -16.99 -8.19
C LEU A 151 -10.55 -16.64 -7.32
N THR A 152 -11.76 -16.95 -7.78
CA THR A 152 -13.01 -16.72 -7.06
C THR A 152 -13.52 -17.93 -6.28
N SER A 153 -12.82 -19.06 -6.34
CA SER A 153 -13.21 -20.32 -5.69
C SER A 153 -12.96 -20.34 -4.18
N ASP A 154 -13.59 -21.29 -3.49
CA ASP A 154 -13.33 -21.54 -2.06
C ASP A 154 -11.89 -22.00 -1.79
N THR A 155 -11.24 -22.66 -2.74
CA THR A 155 -9.84 -23.01 -2.66
C THR A 155 -8.96 -21.78 -2.61
N ALA A 156 -9.14 -20.82 -3.54
CA ALA A 156 -8.40 -19.57 -3.55
C ALA A 156 -8.69 -18.75 -2.29
N LYS A 157 -9.96 -18.68 -1.85
CA LYS A 157 -10.36 -18.03 -0.60
C LYS A 157 -9.59 -18.59 0.61
N SER A 158 -9.50 -19.92 0.73
CA SER A 158 -8.78 -20.57 1.82
C SER A 158 -7.28 -20.25 1.79
N LEU A 159 -6.67 -20.27 0.60
CA LEU A 159 -5.25 -19.95 0.42
C LEU A 159 -4.95 -18.47 0.72
N ILE A 160 -5.79 -17.56 0.24
CA ILE A 160 -5.63 -16.12 0.44
C ILE A 160 -5.77 -15.76 1.92
N ASN A 161 -6.84 -16.24 2.58
CA ASN A 161 -7.09 -15.94 3.99
C ASN A 161 -6.12 -16.65 4.94
N GLY A 162 -5.53 -17.79 4.52
CA GLY A 162 -4.55 -18.53 5.28
C GLY A 162 -3.10 -18.08 5.07
N TYR A 163 -2.86 -17.10 4.19
CA TYR A 163 -1.49 -16.63 3.97
C TYR A 163 -1.03 -15.68 5.07
N GLU A 164 0.03 -16.06 5.76
CA GLU A 164 0.57 -15.34 6.91
C GLU A 164 2.07 -15.06 6.75
N ILE A 165 2.51 -13.94 7.30
CA ILE A 165 3.92 -13.61 7.52
C ILE A 165 4.12 -13.30 9.00
N GLY A 166 5.00 -14.07 9.68
CA GLY A 166 5.24 -13.89 11.10
C GLY A 166 4.00 -14.08 11.98
N GLY A 167 3.06 -14.95 11.58
CA GLY A 167 1.81 -15.21 12.29
C GLY A 167 0.74 -14.13 12.09
N GLN A 168 0.92 -13.22 11.15
CA GLN A 168 -0.07 -12.19 10.79
C GLN A 168 -0.67 -12.48 9.42
N ALA A 169 -2.00 -12.59 9.36
CA ALA A 169 -2.73 -12.68 8.10
C ALA A 169 -2.60 -11.37 7.31
N LEU A 170 -2.26 -11.49 6.03
CA LEU A 170 -1.95 -10.33 5.18
C LEU A 170 -3.07 -9.93 4.25
N PHE A 171 -3.78 -10.91 3.72
CA PHE A 171 -4.79 -10.68 2.71
C PHE A 171 -6.16 -11.12 3.21
N LYS A 172 -7.18 -10.41 2.73
CA LYS A 172 -8.57 -10.79 2.93
C LYS A 172 -9.24 -10.96 1.59
N PHE A 173 -9.77 -12.14 1.35
CA PHE A 173 -10.57 -12.45 0.17
C PHE A 173 -11.89 -11.69 0.19
N ASN A 174 -12.23 -11.05 -0.93
CA ASN A 174 -13.49 -10.32 -1.08
C ASN A 174 -14.14 -10.49 -2.46
N ALA A 175 -13.70 -11.50 -3.24
CA ALA A 175 -14.38 -11.80 -4.49
C ALA A 175 -15.84 -12.20 -4.23
N LYS A 176 -16.76 -11.62 -4.99
CA LYS A 176 -18.16 -12.07 -5.00
C LYS A 176 -18.20 -13.41 -5.73
N GLN A 177 -18.69 -14.42 -5.04
CA GLN A 177 -19.06 -15.72 -5.65
C GLN A 177 -20.41 -15.54 -6.32
N GLU A 178 -20.53 -15.91 -7.58
CA GLU A 178 -21.79 -15.98 -8.32
C GLU A 178 -22.53 -17.27 -8.01
#